data_129966e375b34799657c8c3bd144797c
#
_entry.id   129966e375b34799657c8c3bd144797c
#
_cell.length_a   1.000
_cell.length_b   1.000
_cell.length_c   1.000
_cell.angle_alpha   90.00
_cell.angle_beta   90.00
_cell.angle_gamma   90.00
#
_symmetry.space_group_name_H-M   'P 1'
#
loop_
_entity.id
_entity.type
_entity.pdbx_description
1 polymer ?
#
loop_
_entity_poly.entity_id
_entity_poly.type
_entity_poly.pdbx_seq_one_letter_code
_entity_poly.pdbx_strand_id
1 'polypeptide(L)'
;INQGEKVKKSGSEYEWFDGSQKVTIRGHLWYHQYEQKGGDAIDFVRRFYNKDYAEAVEMLLNNCCGQTSPPIEKEHKPFELPPRNDRMSRVFSYLLLTRGIDKDVLYEFVRNKMIYESADYHNAVFVGYDSSGKPRHAHKRGTVTSNSYKGNVAGSQPEFSFHFNGTSDKIFLFEAPIDMLSFISMHKKNWQEHSYAASCSVSDRVLFQC
;
A
#
# COMPACT_ATOMS: atom_id res chain seq x y z
N ILE A 1 -20.91 22.60 -3.56
CA ILE A 1 -21.32 23.35 -4.75
C ILE A 1 -22.39 24.31 -4.29
N ASN A 2 -21.97 25.45 -3.74
CA ASN A 2 -22.89 26.46 -3.15
C ASN A 2 -22.97 27.75 -3.98
N GLN A 3 -22.68 27.69 -5.29
CA GLN A 3 -22.67 28.87 -6.14
C GLN A 3 -23.88 28.99 -7.09
N GLY A 4 -25.00 28.35 -6.73
CA GLY A 4 -26.24 28.45 -7.52
C GLY A 4 -26.30 27.56 -8.76
N GLU A 5 -25.32 26.72 -8.96
CA GLU A 5 -25.25 25.80 -10.09
C GLU A 5 -26.23 24.64 -9.93
N LYS A 6 -26.90 24.28 -11.03
CA LYS A 6 -27.87 23.18 -11.01
C LYS A 6 -27.16 21.84 -11.01
N VAL A 7 -27.24 21.13 -9.89
CA VAL A 7 -26.77 19.76 -9.75
C VAL A 7 -27.99 18.85 -9.71
N LYS A 8 -28.02 17.84 -10.58
CA LYS A 8 -29.10 16.85 -10.63
C LYS A 8 -28.62 15.54 -10.01
N LYS A 9 -29.39 14.98 -9.10
CA LYS A 9 -29.11 13.64 -8.57
C LYS A 9 -29.60 12.56 -9.54
N SER A 10 -28.73 11.61 -9.88
CA SER A 10 -29.02 10.48 -10.76
C SER A 10 -28.54 9.18 -10.10
N GLY A 11 -29.45 8.48 -9.41
CA GLY A 11 -29.11 7.28 -8.62
C GLY A 11 -28.15 7.58 -7.47
N SER A 12 -26.97 6.94 -7.48
CA SER A 12 -25.88 7.14 -6.51
C SER A 12 -24.92 8.27 -6.90
N GLU A 13 -25.16 8.94 -8.03
CA GLU A 13 -24.26 9.95 -8.61
C GLU A 13 -24.98 11.30 -8.69
N TYR A 14 -24.18 12.35 -8.85
CA TYR A 14 -24.66 13.70 -9.15
C TYR A 14 -24.20 14.10 -10.54
N GLU A 15 -25.04 14.79 -11.26
CA GLU A 15 -24.75 15.36 -12.57
C GLU A 15 -24.65 16.87 -12.44
N TRP A 16 -23.52 17.41 -12.82
CA TRP A 16 -23.27 18.84 -12.94
C TRP A 16 -23.05 19.16 -14.42
N PHE A 17 -23.45 20.36 -14.84
CA PHE A 17 -23.31 20.77 -16.22
C PHE A 17 -22.44 22.02 -16.29
N ASP A 18 -21.33 21.91 -17.02
CA ASP A 18 -20.50 23.03 -17.44
C ASP A 18 -21.07 23.57 -18.76
N GLY A 19 -22.02 24.50 -18.67
CA GLY A 19 -22.77 24.99 -19.85
C GLY A 19 -23.55 23.87 -20.51
N SER A 20 -23.01 23.31 -21.61
CA SER A 20 -23.64 22.24 -22.38
C SER A 20 -23.10 20.84 -22.07
N GLN A 21 -22.01 20.77 -21.29
CA GLN A 21 -21.29 19.51 -21.09
C GLN A 21 -21.62 18.89 -19.72
N LYS A 22 -21.77 17.56 -19.74
CA LYS A 22 -22.12 16.79 -18.56
C LYS A 22 -20.88 16.27 -17.83
N VAL A 23 -20.82 16.56 -16.53
CA VAL A 23 -19.84 16.03 -15.59
C VAL A 23 -20.55 15.18 -14.56
N THR A 24 -20.14 13.93 -14.42
CA THR A 24 -20.66 13.02 -13.41
C THR A 24 -19.80 13.10 -12.15
N ILE A 25 -20.43 13.20 -10.98
CA ILE A 25 -19.75 13.27 -9.68
C ILE A 25 -20.20 12.09 -8.82
N ARG A 26 -19.23 11.32 -8.32
CA ARG A 26 -19.46 10.19 -7.42
C ARG A 26 -18.53 10.29 -6.21
N GLY A 27 -19.10 10.62 -5.06
CA GLY A 27 -18.33 10.89 -3.85
C GLY A 27 -17.39 12.08 -4.03
N HIS A 28 -16.10 11.86 -3.96
CA HIS A 28 -15.04 12.86 -4.15
C HIS A 28 -14.40 12.86 -5.54
N LEU A 29 -14.90 12.02 -6.45
CA LEU A 29 -14.40 11.90 -7.82
C LEU A 29 -15.40 12.49 -8.81
N TRP A 30 -14.88 13.06 -9.90
CA TRP A 30 -15.66 13.51 -11.02
C TRP A 30 -15.16 12.92 -12.33
N TYR A 31 -16.04 12.85 -13.33
CA TYR A 31 -15.71 12.38 -14.68
C TYR A 31 -16.44 13.21 -15.74
N HIS A 32 -15.68 13.73 -16.70
CA HIS A 32 -16.18 14.48 -17.85
C HIS A 32 -16.37 13.53 -19.03
N GLN A 33 -17.61 13.25 -19.42
CA GLN A 33 -17.98 12.22 -20.39
C GLN A 33 -17.36 12.46 -21.78
N TYR A 34 -17.41 13.70 -22.26
CA TYR A 34 -16.97 14.03 -23.63
C TYR A 34 -15.44 14.04 -23.77
N GLU A 35 -14.74 14.51 -22.78
CA GLU A 35 -13.29 14.62 -22.83
C GLU A 35 -12.58 13.38 -22.27
N GLN A 36 -13.33 12.45 -21.69
CA GLN A 36 -12.82 11.23 -21.04
C GLN A 36 -11.75 11.53 -19.99
N LYS A 37 -11.96 12.60 -19.22
CA LYS A 37 -11.08 13.05 -18.14
C LYS A 37 -11.84 13.07 -16.83
N GLY A 38 -11.12 12.74 -15.76
CA GLY A 38 -11.66 12.78 -14.40
C GLY A 38 -10.58 13.18 -13.41
N GLY A 39 -10.99 13.36 -12.16
CA GLY A 39 -10.10 13.74 -11.09
C GLY A 39 -10.81 13.80 -9.75
N ASP A 40 -10.14 14.39 -8.78
CA ASP A 40 -10.66 14.65 -7.45
C ASP A 40 -11.28 16.08 -7.32
N ALA A 41 -11.65 16.48 -6.11
CA ALA A 41 -12.26 17.77 -5.86
C ALA A 41 -11.30 18.95 -6.16
N ILE A 42 -10.00 18.78 -5.94
CA ILE A 42 -8.99 19.80 -6.23
C ILE A 42 -8.86 19.98 -7.74
N ASP A 43 -8.76 18.87 -8.48
CA ASP A 43 -8.72 18.90 -9.94
C ASP A 43 -9.99 19.52 -10.54
N PHE A 44 -11.16 19.28 -9.92
CA PHE A 44 -12.42 19.89 -10.31
C PHE A 44 -12.34 21.42 -10.22
N VAL A 45 -11.91 21.95 -9.07
CA VAL A 45 -11.80 23.40 -8.85
C VAL A 45 -10.76 24.01 -9.79
N ARG A 46 -9.59 23.39 -9.93
CA ARG A 46 -8.56 23.86 -10.86
C ARG A 46 -9.06 23.96 -12.29
N ARG A 47 -9.81 22.98 -12.73
CA ARG A 47 -10.28 22.89 -14.11
C ARG A 47 -11.45 23.83 -14.41
N PHE A 48 -12.50 23.77 -13.59
CA PHE A 48 -13.76 24.44 -13.89
C PHE A 48 -13.85 25.85 -13.33
N TYR A 49 -12.99 26.19 -12.36
CA TYR A 49 -12.89 27.53 -11.77
C TYR A 49 -11.57 28.25 -12.10
N ASN A 50 -10.74 27.63 -12.94
CA ASN A 50 -9.45 28.16 -13.38
C ASN A 50 -8.56 28.66 -12.23
N LYS A 51 -8.44 27.81 -11.18
CA LYS A 51 -7.65 28.08 -9.99
C LYS A 51 -6.33 27.33 -10.02
N ASP A 52 -5.29 27.91 -9.42
CA ASP A 52 -4.09 27.14 -9.14
C ASP A 52 -4.31 26.14 -8.00
N TYR A 53 -3.28 25.34 -7.66
CA TYR A 53 -3.42 24.30 -6.63
C TYR A 53 -3.72 24.91 -5.25
N ALA A 54 -3.00 25.98 -4.86
CA ALA A 54 -3.14 26.60 -3.55
C ALA A 54 -4.51 27.28 -3.39
N GLU A 55 -4.93 28.03 -4.40
CA GLU A 55 -6.25 28.66 -4.47
C GLU A 55 -7.39 27.64 -4.46
N ALA A 56 -7.22 26.50 -5.15
CA ALA A 56 -8.22 25.43 -5.16
C ALA A 56 -8.39 24.79 -3.78
N VAL A 57 -7.28 24.53 -3.09
CA VAL A 57 -7.30 24.01 -1.71
C VAL A 57 -7.96 25.03 -0.76
N GLU A 58 -7.58 26.30 -0.84
CA GLU A 58 -8.16 27.35 0.00
C GLU A 58 -9.67 27.50 -0.26
N MET A 59 -10.10 27.50 -1.52
CA MET A 59 -11.50 27.57 -1.90
C MET A 59 -12.30 26.38 -1.33
N LEU A 60 -11.77 25.17 -1.38
CA LEU A 60 -12.42 23.99 -0.82
C LEU A 60 -12.49 24.05 0.70
N LEU A 61 -11.46 24.52 1.39
CA LEU A 61 -11.43 24.68 2.84
C LEU A 61 -12.42 25.75 3.31
N ASN A 62 -12.49 26.90 2.62
CA ASN A 62 -13.36 28.01 2.99
C ASN A 62 -14.84 27.74 2.67
N ASN A 63 -15.14 26.93 1.66
CA ASN A 63 -16.51 26.54 1.29
C ASN A 63 -16.98 25.25 1.98
N CYS A 64 -16.14 24.58 2.74
CA CYS A 64 -16.54 23.48 3.60
C CYS A 64 -17.27 24.03 4.85
N CYS A 65 -18.50 24.55 4.69
CA CYS A 65 -19.47 24.68 5.75
C CYS A 65 -20.09 23.32 6.14
N GLY A 66 -19.39 22.23 5.90
CA GLY A 66 -19.69 20.92 6.43
C GLY A 66 -18.75 20.66 7.59
N GLN A 67 -19.28 20.21 8.69
CA GLN A 67 -18.52 19.71 9.81
C GLN A 67 -17.29 18.96 9.27
N THR A 68 -16.12 19.53 9.46
CA THR A 68 -14.92 18.72 9.48
C THR A 68 -15.17 17.73 10.61
N SER A 69 -15.63 16.54 10.26
CA SER A 69 -15.51 15.44 11.21
C SER A 69 -14.07 15.51 11.68
N PRO A 70 -13.82 15.66 12.99
CA PRO A 70 -12.44 15.63 13.48
C PRO A 70 -11.80 14.43 12.82
N PRO A 71 -10.51 14.51 12.40
CA PRO A 71 -9.85 13.38 11.81
C PRO A 71 -10.23 12.20 12.69
N ILE A 72 -10.88 11.18 12.14
CA ILE A 72 -11.17 9.97 12.90
C ILE A 72 -9.79 9.57 13.36
N GLU A 73 -9.47 9.82 14.63
CA GLU A 73 -8.28 9.26 15.25
C GLU A 73 -8.43 7.77 14.98
N LYS A 74 -7.70 7.30 13.97
CA LYS A 74 -7.63 5.88 13.71
C LYS A 74 -7.06 5.33 14.99
N GLU A 75 -7.91 4.69 15.80
CA GLU A 75 -7.46 3.99 16.99
C GLU A 75 -6.17 3.28 16.59
N HIS A 76 -5.06 3.69 17.18
CA HIS A 76 -3.77 3.06 16.96
C HIS A 76 -3.87 1.67 17.57
N LYS A 77 -4.37 0.73 16.76
CA LYS A 77 -4.38 -0.68 17.16
C LYS A 77 -2.93 -1.07 17.42
N PRO A 78 -2.62 -1.63 18.59
CA PRO A 78 -1.28 -2.09 18.87
C PRO A 78 -0.87 -3.10 17.80
N PHE A 79 0.39 -3.05 17.40
CA PHE A 79 0.93 -4.00 16.43
C PHE A 79 1.09 -5.37 17.09
N GLU A 80 0.43 -6.37 16.53
CA GLU A 80 0.55 -7.76 16.96
C GLU A 80 0.77 -8.65 15.74
N LEU A 81 1.75 -9.56 15.84
CA LEU A 81 2.00 -10.52 14.78
C LEU A 81 0.83 -11.51 14.67
N PRO A 82 0.39 -11.86 13.46
CA PRO A 82 -0.56 -12.93 13.25
C PRO A 82 -0.05 -14.25 13.87
N PRO A 83 -0.94 -15.06 14.48
CA PRO A 83 -0.57 -16.35 15.05
C PRO A 83 0.11 -17.21 13.99
N ARG A 84 1.18 -17.92 14.40
CA ARG A 84 1.91 -18.83 13.52
C ARG A 84 1.17 -20.15 13.39
N ASN A 85 1.18 -20.71 12.18
CA ASN A 85 0.81 -22.09 11.94
C ASN A 85 1.98 -23.02 12.30
N ASP A 86 1.70 -24.23 12.78
CA ASP A 86 2.71 -25.22 13.12
C ASP A 86 3.48 -25.71 11.88
N ARG A 87 2.87 -25.62 10.71
CA ARG A 87 3.45 -26.04 9.43
C ARG A 87 3.50 -24.87 8.46
N MET A 88 4.48 -24.91 7.55
CA MET A 88 4.64 -23.89 6.50
C MET A 88 4.38 -24.44 5.09
N SER A 89 3.64 -25.55 4.97
CA SER A 89 3.53 -26.29 3.71
C SER A 89 2.92 -25.47 2.57
N ARG A 90 1.91 -24.65 2.86
CA ARG A 90 1.27 -23.79 1.84
C ARG A 90 2.17 -22.65 1.41
N VAL A 91 2.84 -22.02 2.36
CA VAL A 91 3.78 -20.94 2.07
C VAL A 91 4.98 -21.46 1.30
N PHE A 92 5.55 -22.61 1.66
CA PHE A 92 6.63 -23.23 0.89
C PHE A 92 6.18 -23.60 -0.53
N SER A 93 5.03 -24.26 -0.68
CA SER A 93 4.49 -24.59 -2.00
C SER A 93 4.28 -23.33 -2.84
N TYR A 94 3.70 -22.29 -2.26
CA TYR A 94 3.43 -21.03 -2.97
C TYR A 94 4.73 -20.31 -3.37
N LEU A 95 5.66 -20.12 -2.45
CA LEU A 95 6.88 -19.36 -2.74
C LEU A 95 7.84 -20.11 -3.65
N LEU A 96 8.03 -21.43 -3.42
CA LEU A 96 8.94 -22.23 -4.25
C LEU A 96 8.35 -22.60 -5.61
N LEU A 97 7.12 -23.12 -5.64
CA LEU A 97 6.56 -23.72 -6.86
C LEU A 97 5.78 -22.69 -7.70
N THR A 98 5.00 -21.80 -7.06
CA THR A 98 4.18 -20.82 -7.79
C THR A 98 4.96 -19.57 -8.10
N ARG A 99 5.84 -19.10 -7.19
CA ARG A 99 6.59 -17.85 -7.35
C ARG A 99 8.04 -18.07 -7.80
N GLY A 100 8.53 -19.30 -7.79
CA GLY A 100 9.87 -19.64 -8.26
C GLY A 100 11.00 -19.08 -7.39
N ILE A 101 10.72 -18.79 -6.11
CA ILE A 101 11.74 -18.29 -5.19
C ILE A 101 12.76 -19.43 -4.94
N ASP A 102 14.04 -19.09 -4.98
CA ASP A 102 15.10 -20.04 -4.71
C ASP A 102 15.01 -20.60 -3.29
N LYS A 103 15.25 -21.90 -3.16
CA LYS A 103 15.11 -22.62 -1.90
C LYS A 103 16.04 -22.10 -0.82
N ASP A 104 17.31 -21.85 -1.14
CA ASP A 104 18.31 -21.44 -0.15
C ASP A 104 18.03 -20.02 0.33
N VAL A 105 17.62 -19.13 -0.60
CA VAL A 105 17.16 -17.77 -0.27
C VAL A 105 15.96 -17.83 0.67
N LEU A 106 14.93 -18.62 0.34
CA LEU A 106 13.75 -18.74 1.20
C LEU A 106 14.09 -19.27 2.60
N TYR A 107 14.93 -20.31 2.68
CA TYR A 107 15.33 -20.88 3.96
C TYR A 107 16.10 -19.89 4.84
N GLU A 108 16.90 -19.01 4.27
CA GLU A 108 17.61 -17.97 5.02
C GLU A 108 16.63 -17.04 5.74
N PHE A 109 15.63 -16.50 5.02
CA PHE A 109 14.61 -15.64 5.62
C PHE A 109 13.70 -16.38 6.63
N VAL A 110 13.43 -17.66 6.40
CA VAL A 110 12.64 -18.49 7.34
C VAL A 110 13.40 -18.76 8.63
N ARG A 111 14.71 -19.10 8.55
CA ARG A 111 15.56 -19.29 9.73
C ARG A 111 15.65 -18.03 10.58
N ASN A 112 15.75 -16.88 9.93
CA ASN A 112 15.78 -15.58 10.58
C ASN A 112 14.38 -15.11 11.06
N LYS A 113 13.37 -16.01 11.03
CA LYS A 113 12.00 -15.77 11.47
C LYS A 113 11.29 -14.62 10.71
N MET A 114 11.84 -14.21 9.59
CA MET A 114 11.31 -13.10 8.77
C MET A 114 10.14 -13.54 7.90
N ILE A 115 9.99 -14.85 7.64
CA ILE A 115 8.88 -15.41 6.86
C ILE A 115 8.28 -16.58 7.62
N TYR A 116 6.94 -16.60 7.71
CA TYR A 116 6.20 -17.72 8.27
C TYR A 116 4.79 -17.84 7.67
N GLU A 117 4.10 -18.95 7.95
CA GLU A 117 2.70 -19.18 7.60
C GLU A 117 1.80 -18.76 8.76
N SER A 118 0.76 -17.94 8.51
CA SER A 118 -0.22 -17.62 9.55
C SER A 118 -1.17 -18.80 9.79
N ALA A 119 -1.62 -18.95 11.04
CA ALA A 119 -2.64 -19.94 11.41
C ALA A 119 -3.97 -19.63 10.71
N ASP A 120 -4.33 -18.33 10.63
CA ASP A 120 -5.51 -17.87 9.92
C ASP A 120 -5.23 -17.78 8.43
N TYR A 121 -6.05 -18.42 7.61
CA TYR A 121 -6.01 -18.37 6.15
C TYR A 121 -4.71 -18.84 5.49
N HIS A 122 -3.70 -19.31 6.24
CA HIS A 122 -2.42 -19.82 5.73
C HIS A 122 -1.70 -18.81 4.80
N ASN A 123 -1.74 -17.54 5.16
CA ASN A 123 -1.05 -16.49 4.42
C ASN A 123 0.47 -16.57 4.66
N ALA A 124 1.25 -16.20 3.65
CA ALA A 124 2.65 -15.86 3.86
C ALA A 124 2.75 -14.52 4.61
N VAL A 125 3.43 -14.52 5.75
CA VAL A 125 3.68 -13.35 6.57
C VAL A 125 5.14 -12.97 6.46
N PHE A 126 5.41 -11.73 6.04
CA PHE A 126 6.74 -11.16 5.90
C PHE A 126 6.93 -10.13 7.01
N VAL A 127 7.89 -10.38 7.90
CA VAL A 127 8.10 -9.60 9.13
C VAL A 127 9.28 -8.68 8.98
N GLY A 128 9.09 -7.41 9.36
CA GLY A 128 10.15 -6.45 9.50
C GLY A 128 10.45 -6.17 10.97
N TYR A 129 11.73 -6.06 11.29
CA TYR A 129 12.24 -5.91 12.65
C TYR A 129 12.94 -4.57 12.83
N ASP A 130 12.94 -4.04 14.07
CA ASP A 130 13.81 -2.93 14.41
C ASP A 130 15.23 -3.42 14.77
N SER A 131 16.15 -2.50 15.03
CA SER A 131 17.55 -2.78 15.38
C SER A 131 17.72 -3.60 16.68
N SER A 132 16.69 -3.65 17.53
CA SER A 132 16.68 -4.48 18.75
C SER A 132 16.16 -5.90 18.48
N GLY A 133 15.78 -6.24 17.25
CA GLY A 133 15.19 -7.52 16.89
C GLY A 133 13.71 -7.67 17.28
N LYS A 134 13.03 -6.55 17.59
CA LYS A 134 11.60 -6.55 17.87
C LYS A 134 10.80 -6.40 16.56
N PRO A 135 9.77 -7.25 16.33
CA PRO A 135 8.92 -7.10 15.15
C PRO A 135 8.10 -5.80 15.23
N ARG A 136 8.10 -5.02 14.15
CA ARG A 136 7.41 -3.73 14.05
C ARG A 136 6.48 -3.63 12.85
N HIS A 137 6.69 -4.49 11.88
CA HIS A 137 5.90 -4.51 10.66
C HIS A 137 5.64 -5.95 10.23
N ALA A 138 4.48 -6.20 9.64
CA ALA A 138 4.19 -7.47 8.98
C ALA A 138 3.30 -7.24 7.76
N HIS A 139 3.74 -7.79 6.61
CA HIS A 139 2.98 -7.84 5.38
C HIS A 139 2.43 -9.25 5.16
N LYS A 140 1.15 -9.36 4.80
CA LYS A 140 0.49 -10.64 4.52
C LYS A 140 0.23 -10.80 3.03
N ARG A 141 0.50 -11.99 2.51
CA ARG A 141 0.18 -12.40 1.15
C ARG A 141 -0.57 -13.71 1.14
N GLY A 142 -1.76 -13.73 0.53
CA GLY A 142 -2.52 -14.95 0.33
C GLY A 142 -1.77 -15.96 -0.55
N THR A 143 -1.81 -17.23 -0.16
CA THR A 143 -1.18 -18.34 -0.88
C THR A 143 -2.10 -18.96 -1.93
N VAL A 144 -3.37 -18.56 -1.98
CA VAL A 144 -4.36 -19.02 -2.95
C VAL A 144 -4.34 -18.10 -4.17
N THR A 145 -4.08 -18.66 -5.36
CA THR A 145 -3.92 -17.89 -6.59
C THR A 145 -5.23 -17.26 -7.10
N SER A 146 -6.37 -17.89 -6.83
CA SER A 146 -7.70 -17.39 -7.22
C SER A 146 -8.18 -16.21 -6.37
N ASN A 147 -7.59 -15.99 -5.19
CA ASN A 147 -7.91 -14.86 -4.30
C ASN A 147 -6.61 -14.23 -3.79
N SER A 148 -6.12 -13.25 -4.52
CA SER A 148 -4.82 -12.62 -4.25
C SER A 148 -4.90 -11.58 -3.14
N TYR A 149 -5.14 -12.01 -1.89
CA TYR A 149 -5.08 -11.12 -0.74
C TYR A 149 -3.67 -10.57 -0.52
N LYS A 150 -3.56 -9.26 -0.28
CA LYS A 150 -2.34 -8.58 0.17
C LYS A 150 -2.70 -7.46 1.14
N GLY A 151 -1.90 -7.24 2.17
CA GLY A 151 -2.11 -6.15 3.10
C GLY A 151 -1.17 -6.18 4.30
N ASN A 152 -0.98 -5.02 4.90
CA ASN A 152 -0.20 -4.90 6.12
C ASN A 152 -1.06 -5.22 7.34
N VAL A 153 -0.43 -5.75 8.38
CA VAL A 153 -1.06 -5.97 9.68
C VAL A 153 -1.35 -4.61 10.33
N ALA A 154 -2.49 -4.49 11.01
CA ALA A 154 -2.84 -3.26 11.71
C ALA A 154 -1.75 -2.87 12.72
N GLY A 155 -1.46 -1.59 12.84
CA GLY A 155 -0.40 -1.09 13.71
C GLY A 155 1.03 -1.28 13.19
N SER A 156 1.20 -1.85 11.98
CA SER A 156 2.52 -1.95 11.33
C SER A 156 3.15 -0.57 11.11
N GLN A 157 4.43 -0.46 11.38
CA GLN A 157 5.24 0.74 11.19
C GLN A 157 5.99 0.65 9.85
N PRO A 158 5.68 1.50 8.85
CA PRO A 158 6.24 1.40 7.50
C PRO A 158 7.77 1.50 7.42
N GLU A 159 8.39 2.22 8.35
CA GLU A 159 9.84 2.38 8.45
C GLU A 159 10.56 1.06 8.72
N PHE A 160 9.90 0.09 9.33
CA PHE A 160 10.41 -1.25 9.60
C PHE A 160 9.82 -2.31 8.67
N SER A 161 9.41 -1.95 7.45
CA SER A 161 8.89 -2.95 6.53
C SER A 161 9.94 -4.01 6.19
N PHE A 162 9.53 -5.06 5.50
CA PHE A 162 10.38 -6.23 5.25
C PHE A 162 11.71 -5.84 4.57
N HIS A 163 12.83 -6.05 5.22
CA HIS A 163 14.16 -5.66 4.74
C HIS A 163 15.25 -6.65 5.19
N PHE A 164 16.36 -6.62 4.50
CA PHE A 164 17.59 -7.36 4.83
C PHE A 164 18.77 -6.40 4.75
N ASN A 165 19.58 -6.33 5.80
CA ASN A 165 20.75 -5.47 5.86
C ASN A 165 22.00 -6.26 5.51
N GLY A 166 22.65 -5.85 4.42
CA GLY A 166 23.95 -6.36 4.01
C GLY A 166 25.10 -5.53 4.59
N THR A 167 26.30 -5.77 4.09
CA THR A 167 27.54 -5.10 4.55
C THR A 167 28.06 -4.07 3.56
N SER A 168 27.55 -4.04 2.33
CA SER A 168 27.94 -3.07 1.30
C SER A 168 27.07 -1.81 1.35
N ASP A 169 27.49 -0.79 0.64
CA ASP A 169 26.79 0.49 0.45
C ASP A 169 25.63 0.43 -0.58
N LYS A 170 25.32 -0.77 -1.09
CA LYS A 170 24.26 -0.95 -2.09
C LYS A 170 22.96 -1.39 -1.44
N ILE A 171 21.90 -0.66 -1.76
CA ILE A 171 20.53 -1.01 -1.39
C ILE A 171 19.64 -1.16 -2.62
N PHE A 172 18.79 -2.18 -2.61
CA PHE A 172 17.77 -2.43 -3.63
C PHE A 172 16.37 -2.30 -3.01
N LEU A 173 15.55 -1.45 -3.60
CA LEU A 173 14.18 -1.19 -3.14
C LEU A 173 13.16 -1.85 -4.06
N PHE A 174 12.13 -2.47 -3.47
CA PHE A 174 11.04 -3.17 -4.14
C PHE A 174 9.69 -2.72 -3.59
N GLU A 175 8.63 -2.88 -4.39
CA GLU A 175 7.27 -2.63 -3.92
C GLU A 175 6.79 -3.70 -2.95
N ALA A 176 7.11 -4.97 -3.21
CA ALA A 176 6.62 -6.09 -2.42
C ALA A 176 7.74 -7.09 -2.03
N PRO A 177 7.58 -7.79 -0.87
CA PRO A 177 8.54 -8.80 -0.43
C PRO A 177 8.83 -9.91 -1.44
N ILE A 178 7.82 -10.33 -2.21
CA ILE A 178 7.99 -11.37 -3.23
C ILE A 178 8.87 -10.89 -4.37
N ASP A 179 8.76 -9.64 -4.78
CA ASP A 179 9.59 -9.08 -5.85
C ASP A 179 11.06 -8.99 -5.40
N MET A 180 11.27 -8.58 -4.14
CA MET A 180 12.60 -8.61 -3.49
C MET A 180 13.19 -10.02 -3.48
N LEU A 181 12.44 -11.03 -3.01
CA LEU A 181 12.90 -12.42 -2.98
C LEU A 181 13.15 -12.99 -4.38
N SER A 182 12.31 -12.63 -5.36
CA SER A 182 12.50 -13.03 -6.76
C SER A 182 13.79 -12.45 -7.33
N PHE A 183 14.06 -11.17 -7.09
CA PHE A 183 15.30 -10.53 -7.52
C PHE A 183 16.53 -11.20 -6.89
N ILE A 184 16.52 -11.43 -5.57
CA ILE A 184 17.62 -12.13 -4.87
C ILE A 184 17.83 -13.54 -5.47
N SER A 185 16.71 -14.25 -5.76
CA SER A 185 16.77 -15.60 -6.35
C SER A 185 17.43 -15.63 -7.74
N MET A 186 17.23 -14.58 -8.54
CA MET A 186 17.85 -14.42 -9.84
C MET A 186 19.31 -13.96 -9.75
N HIS A 187 19.70 -13.28 -8.68
CA HIS A 187 20.99 -12.65 -8.47
C HIS A 187 21.70 -13.18 -7.21
N LYS A 188 21.79 -14.51 -7.06
CA LYS A 188 22.25 -15.16 -5.83
C LYS A 188 23.72 -14.93 -5.47
N LYS A 189 24.58 -14.56 -6.42
CA LYS A 189 26.00 -14.39 -6.14
C LYS A 189 26.20 -13.23 -5.17
N ASN A 190 26.74 -13.50 -3.99
CA ASN A 190 27.07 -12.54 -2.94
C ASN A 190 25.87 -11.67 -2.50
N TRP A 191 24.65 -12.18 -2.61
CA TRP A 191 23.45 -11.38 -2.30
C TRP A 191 23.46 -10.86 -0.86
N GLN A 192 24.00 -11.62 0.12
CA GLN A 192 24.04 -11.20 1.51
C GLN A 192 24.95 -9.98 1.77
N GLU A 193 25.80 -9.61 0.82
CA GLU A 193 26.61 -8.39 0.92
C GLU A 193 25.77 -7.12 0.72
N HIS A 194 24.63 -7.20 0.07
CA HIS A 194 23.79 -6.05 -0.28
C HIS A 194 22.58 -5.93 0.63
N SER A 195 22.10 -4.70 0.78
CA SER A 195 20.86 -4.42 1.50
C SER A 195 19.67 -4.46 0.54
N TYR A 196 18.54 -4.93 1.04
CA TYR A 196 17.28 -5.07 0.29
C TYR A 196 16.12 -4.62 1.15
N ALA A 197 15.19 -3.88 0.58
CA ALA A 197 13.99 -3.44 1.28
C ALA A 197 12.75 -3.56 0.39
N ALA A 198 11.65 -3.96 0.98
CA ALA A 198 10.33 -3.94 0.34
C ALA A 198 9.43 -2.94 1.07
N SER A 199 8.97 -1.91 0.37
CA SER A 199 8.16 -0.85 0.97
C SER A 199 6.80 -1.32 1.49
N CYS A 200 6.26 -2.42 0.93
CA CYS A 200 4.95 -2.98 1.27
C CYS A 200 3.77 -1.99 1.17
N SER A 201 4.02 -0.79 0.65
CA SER A 201 3.10 0.31 0.42
C SER A 201 3.83 1.41 -0.37
N VAL A 202 3.16 2.52 -0.65
CA VAL A 202 3.80 3.70 -1.25
C VAL A 202 4.52 4.50 -0.15
N SER A 203 5.65 3.97 0.36
CA SER A 203 6.46 4.64 1.39
C SER A 203 7.94 4.30 1.20
N ASP A 204 8.77 5.30 1.22
CA ASP A 204 10.23 5.22 1.15
C ASP A 204 10.90 5.12 2.54
N ARG A 205 10.11 5.18 3.61
CA ARG A 205 10.61 5.25 5.00
C ARG A 205 11.53 4.08 5.39
N VAL A 206 11.32 2.90 4.79
CA VAL A 206 12.16 1.73 5.07
C VAL A 206 13.62 1.94 4.66
N LEU A 207 13.91 2.83 3.71
CA LEU A 207 15.28 3.14 3.28
C LEU A 207 16.16 3.71 4.40
N PHE A 208 15.55 4.34 5.40
CA PHE A 208 16.28 4.93 6.53
C PHE A 208 16.66 3.90 7.62
N GLN A 209 16.31 2.62 7.44
CA GLN A 209 16.61 1.52 8.36
C GLN A 209 17.68 0.56 7.81
N CYS A 210 18.05 0.71 6.54
CA CYS A 210 19.00 -0.16 5.84
C CYS A 210 20.39 0.45 5.73
#